data_dc4f317ef4adb04f27c6e9d0d45061d7
#
_entry.id   dc4f317ef4adb04f27c6e9d0d45061d7
#
_cell.length_a   1.000
_cell.length_b   1.000
_cell.length_c   1.000
_cell.angle_alpha   90.00
_cell.angle_beta   90.00
_cell.angle_gamma   90.00
#
_symmetry.space_group_name_H-M   'P 1'
#
loop_
_entity.id
_entity.type
_entity.pdbx_description
1 polymer ?
#
loop_
_entity_poly.entity_id
_entity_poly.type
_entity_poly.pdbx_seq_one_letter_code
_entity_poly.pdbx_strand_id
1 'polypeptide(L)'
;MDRLLDLLHEDARMSVAQMATMLGEDVDAVQRRLAEYESRGVIRGYQAVVNGDLLDDNVVHAVIELRIRPARDGGFDKIAGRISRFSQVESMFLMSGGYDLLLFVKGRNLQEVAQFVSSKLANMEGVLGTATHFRLKTYKDQGVLMESYDDDERLKVTP
;
A
#
# COMPACT_ATOMS: atom_id res chain seq x y z
N MET A 1 17.43 -8.21 -2.95
CA MET A 1 17.28 -6.76 -2.74
C MET A 1 18.55 -6.26 -2.08
N ASP A 2 18.88 -4.97 -2.12
CA ASP A 2 20.05 -4.44 -1.39
C ASP A 2 19.79 -4.56 0.12
N ARG A 3 20.78 -5.06 0.88
CA ARG A 3 20.66 -5.30 2.32
C ARG A 3 20.31 -4.03 3.13
N LEU A 4 20.71 -2.85 2.67
CA LEU A 4 20.32 -1.57 3.28
C LEU A 4 18.81 -1.33 3.12
N LEU A 5 18.24 -1.64 1.96
CA LEU A 5 16.80 -1.53 1.73
C LEU A 5 16.02 -2.58 2.52
N ASP A 6 16.58 -3.79 2.71
CA ASP A 6 15.96 -4.82 3.53
C ASP A 6 15.84 -4.36 5.00
N LEU A 7 16.91 -3.75 5.57
CA LEU A 7 16.87 -3.18 6.92
C LEU A 7 15.80 -2.07 7.07
N LEU A 8 15.67 -1.22 6.07
CA LEU A 8 14.63 -0.17 6.08
C LEU A 8 13.22 -0.73 5.93
N HIS A 9 13.05 -1.87 5.25
CA HIS A 9 11.77 -2.58 5.21
C HIS A 9 11.42 -3.22 6.54
N GLU A 10 12.42 -3.65 7.32
CA GLU A 10 12.19 -4.21 8.66
C GLU A 10 11.90 -3.12 9.68
N ASP A 11 12.68 -2.03 9.70
CA ASP A 11 12.48 -0.89 10.58
C ASP A 11 12.93 0.42 9.92
N ALA A 12 11.99 1.18 9.38
CA ALA A 12 12.24 2.49 8.77
C ALA A 12 12.69 3.57 9.79
N ARG A 13 12.65 3.28 11.09
CA ARG A 13 13.14 4.19 12.15
C ARG A 13 14.57 3.90 12.59
N MET A 14 15.19 2.85 12.03
CA MET A 14 16.58 2.50 12.33
C MET A 14 17.51 3.68 12.00
N SER A 15 18.39 4.02 12.94
CA SER A 15 19.36 5.09 12.73
C SER A 15 20.44 4.67 11.73
N VAL A 16 21.02 5.65 11.02
CA VAL A 16 22.13 5.40 10.08
C VAL A 16 23.30 4.67 10.78
N ALA A 17 23.61 5.02 12.03
CA ALA A 17 24.65 4.37 12.80
C ALA A 17 24.35 2.88 13.09
N GLN A 18 23.09 2.55 13.41
CA GLN A 18 22.67 1.16 13.59
C GLN A 18 22.77 0.37 12.28
N MET A 19 22.27 0.95 11.18
CA MET A 19 22.37 0.33 9.85
C MET A 19 23.84 0.08 9.45
N ALA A 20 24.72 1.07 9.68
CA ALA A 20 26.15 0.95 9.39
C ALA A 20 26.79 -0.20 10.18
N THR A 21 26.47 -0.30 11.48
CA THR A 21 26.94 -1.40 12.32
C THR A 21 26.47 -2.75 11.80
N MET A 22 25.20 -2.89 11.41
CA MET A 22 24.62 -4.15 10.91
C MET A 22 25.18 -4.55 9.54
N LEU A 23 25.55 -3.56 8.73
CA LEU A 23 26.15 -3.77 7.41
C LEU A 23 27.66 -3.97 7.46
N GLY A 24 28.33 -3.61 8.58
CA GLY A 24 29.78 -3.56 8.67
C GLY A 24 30.40 -2.47 7.81
N GLU A 25 29.70 -1.36 7.60
CA GLU A 25 30.07 -0.25 6.74
C GLU A 25 30.28 1.03 7.55
N ASP A 26 30.95 2.01 6.93
CA ASP A 26 31.12 3.34 7.51
C ASP A 26 29.80 4.13 7.49
N VAL A 27 29.54 4.90 8.55
CA VAL A 27 28.33 5.70 8.72
C VAL A 27 28.11 6.68 7.56
N ASP A 28 29.18 7.36 7.11
CA ASP A 28 29.11 8.32 6.02
C ASP A 28 28.83 7.60 4.67
N ALA A 29 29.33 6.37 4.51
CA ALA A 29 29.04 5.57 3.32
C ALA A 29 27.56 5.18 3.24
N VAL A 30 26.99 4.73 4.35
CA VAL A 30 25.56 4.39 4.44
C VAL A 30 24.69 5.63 4.22
N GLN A 31 25.05 6.77 4.81
CA GLN A 31 24.31 8.01 4.64
C GLN A 31 24.31 8.50 3.19
N ARG A 32 25.46 8.46 2.50
CA ARG A 32 25.54 8.80 1.07
C ARG A 32 24.66 7.89 0.22
N ARG A 33 24.67 6.58 0.49
CA ARG A 33 23.87 5.60 -0.24
C ARG A 33 22.37 5.81 -0.03
N LEU A 34 21.93 6.15 1.17
CA LEU A 34 20.54 6.54 1.44
C LEU A 34 20.15 7.77 0.64
N ALA A 35 20.96 8.84 0.70
CA ALA A 35 20.70 10.06 -0.03
C ALA A 35 20.67 9.82 -1.56
N GLU A 36 21.52 8.93 -2.07
CA GLU A 36 21.46 8.50 -3.48
C GLU A 36 20.15 7.80 -3.80
N TYR A 37 19.68 6.85 -2.98
CA TYR A 37 18.41 6.17 -3.21
C TYR A 37 17.22 7.10 -3.17
N GLU A 38 17.21 8.08 -2.27
CA GLU A 38 16.19 9.11 -2.20
C GLU A 38 16.22 10.01 -3.45
N SER A 39 17.39 10.49 -3.84
CA SER A 39 17.55 11.38 -5.01
C SER A 39 17.17 10.71 -6.32
N ARG A 40 17.46 9.42 -6.48
CA ARG A 40 17.08 8.59 -7.63
C ARG A 40 15.62 8.11 -7.58
N GLY A 41 14.91 8.37 -6.46
CA GLY A 41 13.54 7.94 -6.28
C GLY A 41 13.38 6.42 -6.09
N VAL A 42 14.45 5.72 -5.71
CA VAL A 42 14.38 4.31 -5.26
C VAL A 42 13.62 4.27 -3.94
N ILE A 43 13.97 5.14 -3.00
CA ILE A 43 13.18 5.42 -1.80
C ILE A 43 12.27 6.61 -2.13
N ARG A 44 10.96 6.40 -2.05
CA ARG A 44 9.92 7.41 -2.33
C ARG A 44 9.30 7.98 -1.07
N GLY A 45 9.53 7.35 0.06
CA GLY A 45 8.99 7.76 1.35
C GLY A 45 9.14 6.70 2.41
N TYR A 46 8.83 7.08 3.64
CA TYR A 46 8.82 6.22 4.82
C TYR A 46 7.42 6.26 5.42
N GLN A 47 6.86 5.12 5.74
CA GLN A 47 5.52 5.02 6.30
C GLN A 47 5.51 4.09 7.51
N ALA A 48 4.68 4.41 8.50
CA ALA A 48 4.38 3.51 9.60
C ALA A 48 3.27 2.55 9.19
N VAL A 49 3.42 1.27 9.52
CA VAL A 49 2.32 0.31 9.49
C VAL A 49 1.49 0.51 10.74
N VAL A 50 0.22 0.84 10.58
CA VAL A 50 -0.68 1.21 11.68
C VAL A 50 -1.84 0.23 11.74
N ASN A 51 -2.15 -0.27 12.94
CA ASN A 51 -3.36 -1.03 13.16
C ASN A 51 -4.56 -0.07 13.29
N GLY A 52 -5.24 0.18 12.18
CA GLY A 52 -6.40 1.06 12.12
C GLY A 52 -7.60 0.57 12.94
N ASP A 53 -7.70 -0.75 13.18
CA ASP A 53 -8.80 -1.33 13.98
C ASP A 53 -8.74 -0.91 15.46
N LEU A 54 -7.59 -0.37 15.92
CA LEU A 54 -7.39 0.18 17.27
C LEU A 54 -7.58 1.70 17.34
N LEU A 55 -7.87 2.35 16.21
CA LEU A 55 -8.12 3.78 16.17
C LEU A 55 -9.64 4.05 16.20
N ASP A 56 -10.04 5.07 16.96
CA ASP A 56 -11.43 5.53 17.01
C ASP A 56 -11.81 6.37 15.77
N ASP A 57 -11.15 6.13 14.64
CA ASP A 57 -11.49 6.77 13.38
C ASP A 57 -12.46 5.86 12.59
N ASN A 58 -13.53 6.43 12.10
CA ASN A 58 -14.50 5.71 11.27
C ASN A 58 -14.03 5.55 9.82
N VAL A 59 -12.70 5.46 9.58
CA VAL A 59 -12.16 5.34 8.24
C VAL A 59 -12.53 4.00 7.62
N VAL A 60 -13.15 4.05 6.46
CA VAL A 60 -13.51 2.88 5.67
C VAL A 60 -12.49 2.70 4.56
N HIS A 61 -11.94 1.52 4.47
CA HIS A 61 -11.06 1.12 3.39
C HIS A 61 -11.80 0.19 2.42
N ALA A 62 -11.54 0.38 1.14
CA ALA A 62 -12.08 -0.47 0.10
C ALA A 62 -11.01 -0.80 -0.95
N VAL A 63 -11.22 -1.93 -1.61
CA VAL A 63 -10.46 -2.34 -2.78
C VAL A 63 -11.39 -2.23 -3.98
N ILE A 64 -10.96 -1.54 -5.03
CA ILE A 64 -11.75 -1.31 -6.22
C ILE A 64 -11.03 -1.91 -7.42
N GLU A 65 -11.71 -2.81 -8.09
CA GLU A 65 -11.29 -3.35 -9.38
C GLU A 65 -11.87 -2.47 -10.49
N LEU A 66 -11.03 -2.06 -11.43
CA LEU A 66 -11.46 -1.33 -12.61
C LEU A 66 -11.13 -2.11 -13.87
N ARG A 67 -12.10 -2.19 -14.76
CA ARG A 67 -11.88 -2.55 -16.15
C ARG A 67 -11.87 -1.27 -16.97
N ILE A 68 -10.81 -1.09 -17.76
CA ILE A 68 -10.62 0.11 -18.56
C ILE A 68 -10.32 -0.24 -20.02
N ARG A 69 -10.72 0.67 -20.90
CA ARG A 69 -10.32 0.59 -22.31
C ARG A 69 -9.00 1.33 -22.47
N PRO A 70 -7.92 0.67 -22.91
CA PRO A 70 -6.66 1.35 -23.21
C PRO A 70 -6.87 2.47 -24.24
N ALA A 71 -6.30 3.64 -23.99
CA ALA A 71 -6.30 4.70 -24.97
C ALA A 71 -5.35 4.33 -26.15
N ARG A 72 -5.68 4.77 -27.37
CA ARG A 72 -4.83 4.54 -28.56
C ARG A 72 -3.44 5.13 -28.39
N ASP A 73 -3.36 6.32 -27.75
CA ASP A 73 -2.12 7.02 -27.45
C ASP A 73 -1.90 7.07 -25.94
N GLY A 74 -1.01 6.23 -25.39
CA GLY A 74 -0.64 6.21 -23.98
C GLY A 74 -1.22 5.06 -23.15
N GLY A 75 -1.92 4.08 -23.77
CA GLY A 75 -2.35 2.85 -23.10
C GLY A 75 -3.14 3.08 -21.81
N PHE A 76 -2.71 2.44 -20.72
CA PHE A 76 -3.31 2.56 -19.40
C PHE A 76 -2.82 3.80 -18.62
N ASP A 77 -1.64 4.35 -18.94
CA ASP A 77 -0.96 5.36 -18.12
C ASP A 77 -1.73 6.67 -17.99
N LYS A 78 -2.42 7.08 -19.07
CA LYS A 78 -3.18 8.33 -19.06
C LYS A 78 -4.33 8.32 -18.04
N ILE A 79 -5.10 7.23 -18.02
CA ILE A 79 -6.21 7.09 -17.07
C ILE A 79 -5.70 6.83 -15.65
N ALA A 80 -4.68 5.98 -15.52
CA ALA A 80 -4.01 5.71 -14.25
C ALA A 80 -3.44 6.99 -13.62
N GLY A 81 -2.75 7.83 -14.39
CA GLY A 81 -2.21 9.11 -13.92
C GLY A 81 -3.28 10.12 -13.49
N ARG A 82 -4.51 10.04 -14.02
CA ARG A 82 -5.65 10.85 -13.53
C ARG A 82 -6.20 10.31 -12.22
N ILE A 83 -6.38 8.99 -12.13
CA ILE A 83 -6.95 8.33 -10.96
C ILE A 83 -6.00 8.45 -9.76
N SER A 84 -4.69 8.28 -9.96
CA SER A 84 -3.69 8.35 -8.87
C SER A 84 -3.61 9.70 -8.15
N ARG A 85 -4.20 10.75 -8.73
CA ARG A 85 -4.22 12.11 -8.12
C ARG A 85 -5.38 12.32 -7.14
N PHE A 86 -6.35 11.41 -7.08
CA PHE A 86 -7.41 11.53 -6.10
C PHE A 86 -6.88 11.22 -4.70
N SER A 87 -7.19 12.09 -3.73
CA SER A 87 -6.76 11.94 -2.33
C SER A 87 -7.32 10.69 -1.64
N GLN A 88 -8.42 10.15 -2.14
CA GLN A 88 -9.01 8.91 -1.67
C GLN A 88 -8.18 7.68 -2.06
N VAL A 89 -7.37 7.76 -3.11
CA VAL A 89 -6.56 6.64 -3.61
C VAL A 89 -5.24 6.58 -2.84
N GLU A 90 -5.07 5.52 -2.07
CA GLU A 90 -3.84 5.26 -1.30
C GLU A 90 -2.81 4.49 -2.12
N SER A 91 -3.28 3.49 -2.88
CA SER A 91 -2.43 2.69 -3.76
C SER A 91 -3.18 2.32 -5.03
N MET A 92 -2.44 2.14 -6.11
CA MET A 92 -2.99 1.70 -7.38
C MET A 92 -1.98 0.86 -8.16
N PHE A 93 -2.45 -0.21 -8.75
CA PHE A 93 -1.63 -1.17 -9.48
C PHE A 93 -2.28 -1.52 -10.82
N LEU A 94 -1.45 -1.66 -11.86
CA LEU A 94 -1.85 -2.32 -13.09
C LEU A 94 -1.76 -3.83 -12.88
N MET A 95 -2.83 -4.54 -13.20
CA MET A 95 -2.97 -5.96 -12.93
C MET A 95 -3.09 -6.77 -14.23
N SER A 96 -2.69 -8.01 -14.18
CA SER A 96 -3.03 -9.02 -15.20
C SER A 96 -4.22 -9.83 -14.70
N GLY A 97 -5.18 -10.16 -15.59
CA GLY A 97 -6.32 -11.01 -15.22
C GLY A 97 -7.68 -10.43 -15.61
N GLY A 98 -8.67 -10.58 -14.74
CA GLY A 98 -10.07 -10.24 -15.03
C GLY A 98 -10.39 -8.74 -14.98
N TYR A 99 -9.50 -7.92 -14.47
CA TYR A 99 -9.58 -6.45 -14.39
C TYR A 99 -8.20 -5.84 -14.66
N ASP A 100 -8.14 -4.55 -14.93
CA ASP A 100 -6.93 -3.88 -15.40
C ASP A 100 -6.24 -3.08 -14.28
N LEU A 101 -6.99 -2.39 -13.43
CA LEU A 101 -6.45 -1.63 -12.30
C LEU A 101 -7.07 -2.09 -10.98
N LEU A 102 -6.21 -2.20 -9.96
CA LEU A 102 -6.60 -2.43 -8.58
C LEU A 102 -6.27 -1.18 -7.76
N LEU A 103 -7.28 -0.61 -7.10
CA LEU A 103 -7.14 0.56 -6.26
C LEU A 103 -7.41 0.19 -4.80
N PHE A 104 -6.58 0.73 -3.91
CA PHE A 104 -6.84 0.79 -2.49
C PHE A 104 -7.28 2.21 -2.17
N VAL A 105 -8.48 2.36 -1.65
CA VAL A 105 -9.08 3.66 -1.36
C VAL A 105 -9.56 3.75 0.06
N LYS A 106 -9.63 4.99 0.58
CA LYS A 106 -10.20 5.30 1.88
C LYS A 106 -11.25 6.39 1.79
N GLY A 107 -12.18 6.36 2.73
CA GLY A 107 -13.20 7.38 2.94
C GLY A 107 -13.63 7.39 4.41
N ARG A 108 -14.27 8.47 4.82
CA ARG A 108 -14.79 8.64 6.19
C ARG A 108 -15.94 7.71 6.52
N ASN A 109 -16.59 7.15 5.52
CA ASN A 109 -17.72 6.22 5.64
C ASN A 109 -17.98 5.50 4.31
N LEU A 110 -18.83 4.48 4.34
CA LEU A 110 -19.25 3.70 3.17
C LEU A 110 -19.83 4.59 2.06
N GLN A 111 -20.61 5.60 2.43
CA GLN A 111 -21.30 6.49 1.48
C GLN A 111 -20.31 7.34 0.71
N GLU A 112 -19.26 7.86 1.37
CA GLU A 112 -18.21 8.63 0.71
C GLU A 112 -17.44 7.77 -0.33
N VAL A 113 -17.10 6.54 0.03
CA VAL A 113 -16.47 5.60 -0.93
C VAL A 113 -17.40 5.29 -2.09
N ALA A 114 -18.67 4.98 -1.83
CA ALA A 114 -19.65 4.71 -2.88
C ALA A 114 -19.85 5.93 -3.81
N GLN A 115 -19.91 7.14 -3.24
CA GLN A 115 -20.00 8.37 -4.01
C GLN A 115 -18.75 8.62 -4.86
N PHE A 116 -17.56 8.37 -4.32
CA PHE A 116 -16.32 8.46 -5.08
C PHE A 116 -16.33 7.53 -6.29
N VAL A 117 -16.74 6.27 -6.10
CA VAL A 117 -16.84 5.30 -7.19
C VAL A 117 -17.85 5.76 -8.25
N SER A 118 -19.07 6.08 -7.85
CA SER A 118 -20.15 6.42 -8.77
C SER A 118 -19.94 7.74 -9.49
N SER A 119 -19.45 8.78 -8.78
CA SER A 119 -19.33 10.13 -9.34
C SER A 119 -18.00 10.39 -10.03
N LYS A 120 -16.91 9.74 -9.62
CA LYS A 120 -15.57 9.99 -10.14
C LYS A 120 -15.07 8.85 -11.03
N LEU A 121 -15.08 7.61 -10.53
CA LEU A 121 -14.51 6.49 -11.27
C LEU A 121 -15.42 6.00 -12.39
N ALA A 122 -16.67 5.66 -12.10
CA ALA A 122 -17.60 5.10 -13.10
C ALA A 122 -17.93 6.06 -14.25
N ASN A 123 -17.87 7.37 -14.00
CA ASN A 123 -18.12 8.40 -15.03
C ASN A 123 -16.86 8.83 -15.79
N MET A 124 -15.70 8.24 -15.47
CA MET A 124 -14.46 8.59 -16.16
C MET A 124 -14.42 7.93 -17.54
N GLU A 125 -14.10 8.74 -18.55
CA GLU A 125 -13.93 8.23 -19.91
C GLU A 125 -12.86 7.11 -19.95
N GLY A 126 -13.20 5.99 -20.55
CA GLY A 126 -12.35 4.81 -20.62
C GLY A 126 -12.61 3.78 -19.52
N VAL A 127 -13.33 4.09 -18.45
CA VAL A 127 -13.77 3.11 -17.46
C VAL A 127 -14.95 2.31 -18.01
N LEU A 128 -14.80 1.00 -18.07
CA LEU A 128 -15.81 0.05 -18.58
C LEU A 128 -16.64 -0.57 -17.47
N GLY A 129 -16.07 -0.65 -16.26
CA GLY A 129 -16.75 -1.21 -15.11
C GLY A 129 -15.92 -1.14 -13.85
N THR A 130 -16.61 -1.19 -12.71
CA THR A 130 -16.02 -1.13 -11.38
C THR A 130 -16.61 -2.23 -10.50
N ALA A 131 -15.81 -2.85 -9.64
CA ALA A 131 -16.26 -3.69 -8.53
C ALA A 131 -15.62 -3.18 -7.25
N THR A 132 -16.42 -3.01 -6.20
CA THR A 132 -15.97 -2.45 -4.93
C THR A 132 -16.10 -3.49 -3.83
N HIS A 133 -15.01 -3.72 -3.11
CA HIS A 133 -14.92 -4.64 -1.97
C HIS A 133 -14.51 -3.86 -0.73
N PHE A 134 -15.34 -3.85 0.31
CA PHE A 134 -15.00 -3.19 1.56
C PHE A 134 -14.12 -4.10 2.42
N ARG A 135 -13.01 -3.55 2.95
CA ARG A 135 -12.16 -4.24 3.90
C ARG A 135 -12.89 -4.33 5.24
N LEU A 136 -13.12 -5.54 5.72
CA LEU A 136 -13.84 -5.77 6.97
C LEU A 136 -12.89 -5.86 8.17
N LYS A 137 -11.69 -6.44 7.96
CA LYS A 137 -10.67 -6.62 9.00
C LYS A 137 -9.30 -6.76 8.35
N THR A 138 -8.27 -6.31 9.06
CA THR A 138 -6.88 -6.47 8.66
C THR A 138 -6.20 -7.48 9.56
N TYR A 139 -5.78 -8.63 9.03
CA TYR A 139 -5.02 -9.64 9.78
C TYR A 139 -3.51 -9.40 9.69
N LYS A 140 -3.02 -8.94 8.54
CA LYS A 140 -1.62 -8.66 8.27
C LYS A 140 -1.52 -7.54 7.24
N ASP A 141 -0.62 -6.59 7.44
CA ASP A 141 -0.33 -5.54 6.47
C ASP A 141 1.18 -5.30 6.40
N GLN A 142 1.70 -5.08 5.19
CA GLN A 142 3.13 -4.86 4.94
C GLN A 142 4.07 -5.84 5.68
N GLY A 143 3.66 -7.09 5.87
CA GLY A 143 4.44 -8.10 6.60
C GLY A 143 4.21 -8.11 8.12
N VAL A 144 3.53 -7.13 8.69
CA VAL A 144 3.26 -7.00 10.13
C VAL A 144 1.90 -7.62 10.47
N LEU A 145 1.85 -8.48 11.48
CA LEU A 145 0.60 -9.03 12.02
C LEU A 145 -0.12 -7.94 12.82
N MET A 146 -1.45 -7.81 12.60
CA MET A 146 -2.27 -6.82 13.31
C MET A 146 -2.79 -7.31 14.66
N GLU A 147 -2.86 -8.63 14.86
CA GLU A 147 -3.19 -9.25 16.13
C GLU A 147 -2.05 -10.17 16.57
N SER A 148 -1.75 -10.19 17.88
CA SER A 148 -0.95 -11.25 18.46
C SER A 148 -1.86 -12.47 18.61
N TYR A 149 -1.69 -13.44 17.72
CA TYR A 149 -2.25 -14.76 17.97
C TYR A 149 -1.36 -15.40 19.03
N ASP A 150 -1.89 -15.59 20.23
CA ASP A 150 -1.22 -16.44 21.22
C ASP A 150 -1.10 -17.85 20.62
N ASP A 151 0.13 -18.28 20.38
CA ASP A 151 0.50 -19.60 19.86
C ASP A 151 0.17 -20.73 20.88
N ASP A 152 -0.66 -20.46 21.87
CA ASP A 152 -0.88 -21.35 23.04
C ASP A 152 -2.11 -22.27 22.90
N GLU A 153 -2.70 -22.37 21.70
CA GLU A 153 -3.56 -23.52 21.35
C GLU A 153 -2.77 -24.66 20.71
N ARG A 154 -1.63 -25.02 21.27
CA ARG A 154 -1.11 -26.39 21.11
C ARG A 154 -2.15 -27.30 21.72
N LEU A 155 -2.82 -28.05 20.85
CA LEU A 155 -3.71 -29.14 21.20
C LEU A 155 -3.14 -29.87 22.42
N LYS A 156 -3.80 -29.75 23.57
CA LYS A 156 -3.54 -30.60 24.72
C LYS A 156 -3.86 -32.02 24.30
N VAL A 157 -2.86 -32.75 23.82
CA VAL A 157 -2.98 -34.19 23.65
C VAL A 157 -3.07 -34.76 25.08
N THR A 158 -4.28 -35.05 25.52
CA THR A 158 -4.51 -35.80 26.75
C THR A 158 -4.14 -37.26 26.48
N PRO A 159 -3.31 -37.89 27.32
CA PRO A 159 -2.92 -39.29 27.15
C PRO A 159 -4.10 -40.26 27.32
#